data_a6dcc28e9a45cde80b2a940103782dbc
#
_entry.id   a6dcc28e9a45cde80b2a940103782dbc
#
_cell.length_a   1.000
_cell.length_b   1.000
_cell.length_c   1.000
_cell.angle_alpha   90.00
_cell.angle_beta   90.00
_cell.angle_gamma   90.00
#
_symmetry.space_group_name_H-M   'P 1'
#
loop_
_entity.id
_entity.type
_entity.pdbx_description
1 polymer ?
#
loop_
_entity_poly.entity_id
_entity_poly.type
_entity_poly.pdbx_seq_one_letter_code
_entity_poly.pdbx_strand_id
1 'polypeptide(L)'
;MQKSTDYPSPKKKMARAEESASPIHILSYRLLNNHIQFLYPKLGKLERTLKQSRIPIPYEVYVCSMVFFSFIAGLVGLAAGIAIAILVNIQPAAFAFLLPIIAGAGMAQITFFILQLMPNINIKNRSAKLIEEIPHFIGYMATLATSGLSLEGIFKAIANEDTEEEIVRDAKFITRNIDVMGMDLVTAINDLIKRTPSGPYSELLEGAIITVQSGGNLKEYFIATGKVQLEEKKMALRKSTESLGIMAELYTILLIVFPLLAIIMLSIMAIMSPSLAGFDLMTLMNLMTYVMVPFFGFILLFMMDSMVPKR
;
A
#
# COMPACT_ATOMS: atom_id res chain seq x y z
N MET A 1 -1.63 -32.20 23.90
CA MET A 1 -2.64 -32.53 22.87
C MET A 1 -2.18 -31.93 21.55
N GLN A 2 -1.70 -32.81 20.67
CA GLN A 2 -1.11 -32.50 19.38
C GLN A 2 -2.21 -32.03 18.42
N LYS A 3 -2.19 -30.77 18.01
CA LYS A 3 -3.06 -30.21 16.96
C LYS A 3 -2.51 -30.73 15.63
N SER A 4 -3.09 -31.82 15.12
CA SER A 4 -2.84 -32.31 13.77
C SER A 4 -3.30 -31.19 12.80
N THR A 5 -2.35 -30.44 12.28
CA THR A 5 -2.55 -29.58 11.13
C THR A 5 -2.85 -30.51 9.94
N ASP A 6 -4.14 -30.63 9.63
CA ASP A 6 -4.63 -31.33 8.44
C ASP A 6 -4.17 -30.51 7.21
N TYR A 7 -2.97 -30.79 6.76
CA TYR A 7 -2.39 -30.18 5.56
C TYR A 7 -3.09 -30.78 4.35
N PRO A 8 -3.90 -30.00 3.62
CA PRO A 8 -4.65 -30.54 2.48
C PRO A 8 -3.68 -31.11 1.45
N SER A 9 -4.02 -32.28 0.93
CA SER A 9 -3.19 -33.03 -0.01
C SER A 9 -2.83 -32.17 -1.26
N PRO A 10 -1.67 -32.38 -1.88
CA PRO A 10 -1.22 -31.60 -3.04
C PRO A 10 -2.24 -31.51 -4.18
N LYS A 11 -3.05 -32.58 -4.38
CA LYS A 11 -4.13 -32.63 -5.38
C LYS A 11 -5.27 -31.65 -5.08
N LYS A 12 -5.64 -31.47 -3.80
CA LYS A 12 -6.72 -30.55 -3.38
C LYS A 12 -6.30 -29.09 -3.46
N LYS A 13 -4.99 -28.84 -3.31
CA LYS A 13 -4.38 -27.51 -3.50
C LYS A 13 -4.30 -27.13 -4.97
N MET A 14 -4.00 -28.11 -5.85
CA MET A 14 -3.97 -27.92 -7.29
C MET A 14 -5.34 -27.58 -7.86
N ALA A 15 -6.39 -28.29 -7.47
CA ALA A 15 -7.76 -28.00 -7.88
C ALA A 15 -8.22 -26.57 -7.50
N ARG A 16 -7.85 -26.10 -6.30
CA ARG A 16 -8.12 -24.70 -5.89
C ARG A 16 -7.28 -23.67 -6.66
N ALA A 17 -6.07 -24.03 -7.08
CA ALA A 17 -5.22 -23.16 -7.89
C ALA A 17 -5.73 -23.06 -9.33
N GLU A 18 -6.27 -24.15 -9.89
CA GLU A 18 -6.86 -24.18 -11.24
C GLU A 18 -8.12 -23.31 -11.35
N GLU A 19 -8.87 -23.14 -10.25
CA GLU A 19 -10.09 -22.35 -10.21
C GLU A 19 -9.84 -20.84 -10.05
N SER A 20 -8.69 -20.44 -9.52
CA SER A 20 -8.43 -19.04 -9.12
C SER A 20 -7.15 -18.41 -9.71
N ALA A 21 -6.26 -19.16 -10.33
CA ALA A 21 -4.98 -18.67 -10.84
C ALA A 21 -4.90 -18.73 -12.37
N SER A 22 -4.21 -17.75 -12.97
CA SER A 22 -3.94 -17.78 -14.42
C SER A 22 -3.07 -18.99 -14.80
N PRO A 23 -3.16 -19.50 -16.06
CA PRO A 23 -2.46 -20.70 -16.50
C PRO A 23 -0.93 -20.64 -16.28
N ILE A 24 -0.35 -19.45 -16.28
CA ILE A 24 1.07 -19.23 -16.05
C ILE A 24 1.48 -19.58 -14.60
N HIS A 25 0.65 -19.27 -13.62
CA HIS A 25 0.91 -19.61 -12.21
C HIS A 25 0.83 -21.12 -11.97
N ILE A 26 -0.05 -21.80 -12.68
CA ILE A 26 -0.19 -23.27 -12.60
C ILE A 26 1.04 -23.95 -13.23
N LEU A 27 1.51 -23.43 -14.35
CA LEU A 27 2.71 -23.92 -15.03
C LEU A 27 3.95 -23.76 -14.14
N SER A 28 4.12 -22.60 -13.52
CA SER A 28 5.24 -22.33 -12.60
C SER A 28 5.24 -23.28 -11.40
N TYR A 29 4.08 -23.57 -10.84
CA TYR A 29 3.93 -24.52 -9.73
C TYR A 29 4.28 -25.96 -10.17
N ARG A 30 3.83 -26.38 -11.34
CA ARG A 30 4.09 -27.74 -11.88
C ARG A 30 5.58 -27.99 -12.13
N LEU A 31 6.31 -26.96 -12.58
CA LEU A 31 7.74 -27.07 -12.91
C LEU A 31 8.65 -26.96 -11.67
N LEU A 32 8.32 -26.07 -10.73
CA LEU A 32 9.26 -25.68 -9.67
C LEU A 32 8.91 -26.23 -8.28
N ASN A 33 7.70 -26.72 -8.04
CA ASN A 33 7.27 -27.17 -6.70
C ASN A 33 8.23 -28.15 -6.03
N ASN A 34 8.82 -29.07 -6.79
CA ASN A 34 9.71 -30.12 -6.24
C ASN A 34 11.09 -29.58 -5.80
N HIS A 35 11.52 -28.45 -6.35
CA HIS A 35 12.84 -27.86 -6.08
C HIS A 35 12.81 -26.73 -5.06
N ILE A 36 11.63 -26.14 -4.79
CA ILE A 36 11.49 -24.91 -3.98
C ILE A 36 10.94 -25.20 -2.56
N GLN A 37 10.67 -26.44 -2.20
CA GLN A 37 10.13 -26.79 -0.87
C GLN A 37 10.97 -26.25 0.31
N PHE A 38 12.26 -26.05 0.10
CA PHE A 38 13.17 -25.46 1.09
C PHE A 38 12.87 -23.96 1.37
N LEU A 39 12.25 -23.24 0.42
CA LEU A 39 11.94 -21.81 0.57
C LEU A 39 10.66 -21.57 1.39
N TYR A 40 9.73 -22.54 1.44
CA TYR A 40 8.45 -22.39 2.13
C TYR A 40 8.57 -21.99 3.60
N PRO A 41 9.41 -22.65 4.44
CA PRO A 41 9.50 -22.27 5.86
C PRO A 41 10.11 -20.89 6.08
N LYS A 42 10.96 -20.40 5.17
CA LYS A 42 11.59 -19.07 5.27
C LYS A 42 10.62 -17.92 4.94
N LEU A 43 9.62 -18.17 4.11
CA LEU A 43 8.63 -17.19 3.65
C LEU A 43 7.26 -17.34 4.33
N GLY A 44 7.15 -18.07 5.44
CA GLY A 44 5.88 -18.34 6.13
C GLY A 44 5.07 -17.08 6.52
N LYS A 45 5.72 -15.94 6.73
CA LYS A 45 5.06 -14.65 6.95
C LYS A 45 4.23 -14.20 5.75
N LEU A 46 4.61 -14.61 4.53
CA LEU A 46 3.95 -14.24 3.29
C LEU A 46 2.56 -14.88 3.16
N GLU A 47 2.31 -16.03 3.79
CA GLU A 47 0.98 -16.66 3.80
C GLU A 47 -0.08 -15.76 4.46
N ARG A 48 0.26 -15.18 5.63
CA ARG A 48 -0.62 -14.22 6.32
C ARG A 48 -0.82 -12.96 5.47
N THR A 49 0.26 -12.45 4.89
CA THR A 49 0.24 -11.26 4.03
C THR A 49 -0.63 -11.46 2.78
N LEU A 50 -0.54 -12.64 2.14
CA LEU A 50 -1.39 -12.99 0.99
C LEU A 50 -2.88 -13.06 1.35
N LYS A 51 -3.21 -13.64 2.51
CA LYS A 51 -4.61 -13.66 3.00
C LYS A 51 -5.15 -12.27 3.26
N GLN A 52 -4.34 -11.37 3.82
CA GLN A 52 -4.70 -9.99 4.10
C GLN A 52 -4.80 -9.12 2.85
N SER A 53 -3.97 -9.40 1.83
CA SER A 53 -3.99 -8.68 0.54
C SER A 53 -5.09 -9.13 -0.41
N ARG A 54 -5.90 -10.14 -0.03
CA ARG A 54 -6.95 -10.77 -0.88
C ARG A 54 -6.46 -11.29 -2.24
N ILE A 55 -5.18 -11.61 -2.35
CA ILE A 55 -4.68 -12.26 -3.56
C ILE A 55 -5.25 -13.69 -3.58
N PRO A 56 -6.05 -14.07 -4.59
CA PRO A 56 -6.76 -15.36 -4.60
C PRO A 56 -5.85 -16.55 -4.92
N ILE A 57 -4.53 -16.37 -4.85
CA ILE A 57 -3.53 -17.38 -5.22
C ILE A 57 -3.03 -18.09 -3.95
N PRO A 58 -3.03 -19.44 -3.92
CA PRO A 58 -2.42 -20.19 -2.82
C PRO A 58 -0.95 -19.81 -2.62
N TYR A 59 -0.52 -19.79 -1.36
CA TYR A 59 0.83 -19.37 -0.95
C TYR A 59 1.93 -20.10 -1.74
N GLU A 60 1.83 -21.42 -1.88
CA GLU A 60 2.83 -22.23 -2.56
C GLU A 60 2.92 -21.88 -4.06
N VAL A 61 1.78 -21.62 -4.69
CA VAL A 61 1.72 -21.21 -6.11
C VAL A 61 2.32 -19.82 -6.31
N TYR A 62 2.07 -18.90 -5.35
CA TYR A 62 2.65 -17.56 -5.39
C TYR A 62 4.17 -17.58 -5.28
N VAL A 63 4.73 -18.36 -4.34
CA VAL A 63 6.18 -18.49 -4.17
C VAL A 63 6.82 -19.13 -5.42
N CYS A 64 6.20 -20.16 -6.01
CA CYS A 64 6.68 -20.74 -7.27
C CYS A 64 6.66 -19.72 -8.41
N SER A 65 5.61 -18.91 -8.51
CA SER A 65 5.52 -17.87 -9.54
C SER A 65 6.56 -16.76 -9.34
N MET A 66 6.86 -16.36 -8.10
CA MET A 66 7.93 -15.39 -7.80
C MET A 66 9.27 -15.87 -8.34
N VAL A 67 9.65 -17.12 -8.05
CA VAL A 67 10.91 -17.70 -8.52
C VAL A 67 10.93 -17.83 -10.04
N PHE A 68 9.81 -18.25 -10.64
CA PHE A 68 9.67 -18.41 -12.09
C PHE A 68 9.83 -17.08 -12.84
N PHE A 69 9.13 -16.03 -12.42
CA PHE A 69 9.26 -14.70 -13.02
C PHE A 69 10.64 -14.10 -12.79
N SER A 70 11.24 -14.33 -11.62
CA SER A 70 12.60 -13.90 -11.32
C SER A 70 13.62 -14.58 -12.23
N PHE A 71 13.44 -15.87 -12.52
CA PHE A 71 14.30 -16.62 -13.45
C PHE A 71 14.16 -16.10 -14.88
N ILE A 72 12.95 -15.86 -15.36
CA ILE A 72 12.70 -15.28 -16.70
C ILE A 72 13.33 -13.90 -16.80
N ALA A 73 13.15 -13.05 -15.79
CA ALA A 73 13.75 -11.71 -15.76
C ALA A 73 15.29 -11.78 -15.78
N GLY A 74 15.88 -12.77 -15.09
CA GLY A 74 17.31 -13.03 -15.15
C GLY A 74 17.81 -13.40 -16.55
N LEU A 75 17.07 -14.25 -17.27
CA LEU A 75 17.40 -14.61 -18.67
C LEU A 75 17.30 -13.40 -19.61
N VAL A 76 16.27 -12.57 -19.44
CA VAL A 76 16.12 -11.33 -20.22
C VAL A 76 17.27 -10.36 -19.89
N GLY A 77 17.65 -10.23 -18.62
CA GLY A 77 18.77 -9.42 -18.18
C GLY A 77 20.11 -9.90 -18.75
N LEU A 78 20.32 -11.21 -18.80
CA LEU A 78 21.49 -11.81 -19.46
C LEU A 78 21.52 -11.49 -20.96
N ALA A 79 20.42 -11.66 -21.67
CA ALA A 79 20.32 -11.35 -23.10
C ALA A 79 20.55 -9.85 -23.38
N ALA A 80 19.97 -8.99 -22.58
CA ALA A 80 20.19 -7.53 -22.67
C ALA A 80 21.66 -7.16 -22.38
N GLY A 81 22.27 -7.75 -21.36
CA GLY A 81 23.68 -7.54 -21.03
C GLY A 81 24.62 -7.96 -22.14
N ILE A 82 24.35 -9.11 -22.80
CA ILE A 82 25.10 -9.59 -23.98
C ILE A 82 24.94 -8.59 -25.14
N ALA A 83 23.71 -8.14 -25.42
CA ALA A 83 23.46 -7.17 -26.48
C ALA A 83 24.21 -5.84 -26.25
N ILE A 84 24.20 -5.34 -25.01
CA ILE A 84 24.94 -4.12 -24.65
C ILE A 84 26.46 -4.33 -24.78
N ALA A 85 26.98 -5.48 -24.32
CA ALA A 85 28.42 -5.79 -24.42
C ALA A 85 28.91 -5.81 -25.88
N ILE A 86 28.08 -6.33 -26.80
CA ILE A 86 28.39 -6.39 -28.25
C ILE A 86 28.30 -4.99 -28.86
N LEU A 87 27.25 -4.21 -28.56
CA LEU A 87 27.02 -2.87 -29.12
C LEU A 87 28.07 -1.85 -28.70
N VAL A 88 28.53 -1.91 -27.44
CA VAL A 88 29.50 -0.95 -26.87
C VAL A 88 30.93 -1.39 -27.13
N ASN A 89 31.16 -2.60 -27.66
CA ASN A 89 32.49 -3.17 -27.95
C ASN A 89 33.47 -3.04 -26.75
N ILE A 90 33.04 -3.47 -25.57
CA ILE A 90 33.73 -3.28 -24.29
C ILE A 90 35.04 -4.06 -24.28
N GLN A 91 36.16 -3.35 -24.16
CA GLN A 91 37.48 -3.94 -23.90
C GLN A 91 37.94 -3.53 -22.47
N PRO A 92 38.55 -4.43 -21.70
CA PRO A 92 39.00 -5.80 -22.02
C PRO A 92 37.86 -6.86 -21.89
N ALA A 93 38.10 -8.01 -22.54
CA ALA A 93 37.13 -9.12 -22.65
C ALA A 93 36.54 -9.60 -21.32
N ALA A 94 37.24 -9.43 -20.20
CA ALA A 94 36.76 -9.78 -18.87
C ALA A 94 35.47 -9.01 -18.47
N PHE A 95 35.37 -7.73 -18.81
CA PHE A 95 34.17 -6.93 -18.54
C PHE A 95 32.99 -7.31 -19.46
N ALA A 96 33.27 -7.76 -20.69
CA ALA A 96 32.26 -8.23 -21.62
C ALA A 96 31.53 -9.50 -21.12
N PHE A 97 32.20 -10.35 -20.32
CA PHE A 97 31.58 -11.52 -19.69
C PHE A 97 30.91 -11.21 -18.33
N LEU A 98 31.48 -10.29 -17.54
CA LEU A 98 30.94 -9.94 -16.23
C LEU A 98 29.65 -9.13 -16.32
N LEU A 99 29.54 -8.23 -17.29
CA LEU A 99 28.39 -7.34 -17.43
C LEU A 99 27.06 -8.08 -17.67
N PRO A 100 26.94 -9.08 -18.55
CA PRO A 100 25.73 -9.88 -18.68
C PRO A 100 25.35 -10.63 -17.40
N ILE A 101 26.33 -11.19 -16.68
CA ILE A 101 26.08 -11.93 -15.43
C ILE A 101 25.53 -10.98 -14.35
N ILE A 102 26.15 -9.80 -14.20
CA ILE A 102 25.69 -8.79 -13.23
C ILE A 102 24.30 -8.26 -13.61
N ALA A 103 24.06 -7.99 -14.90
CA ALA A 103 22.77 -7.53 -15.41
C ALA A 103 21.67 -8.58 -15.19
N GLY A 104 21.94 -9.85 -15.50
CA GLY A 104 21.03 -10.95 -15.29
C GLY A 104 20.71 -11.21 -13.82
N ALA A 105 21.73 -11.28 -12.97
CA ALA A 105 21.57 -11.43 -11.53
C ALA A 105 20.85 -10.24 -10.90
N GLY A 106 21.18 -9.02 -11.31
CA GLY A 106 20.53 -7.78 -10.83
C GLY A 106 19.04 -7.74 -11.19
N MET A 107 18.68 -8.03 -12.45
CA MET A 107 17.28 -8.08 -12.88
C MET A 107 16.49 -9.18 -12.17
N ALA A 108 17.07 -10.37 -11.98
CA ALA A 108 16.43 -11.45 -11.24
C ALA A 108 16.15 -11.04 -9.79
N GLN A 109 17.12 -10.41 -9.12
CA GLN A 109 17.01 -9.98 -7.73
C GLN A 109 16.00 -8.84 -7.55
N ILE A 110 16.01 -7.85 -8.44
CA ILE A 110 15.04 -6.74 -8.44
C ILE A 110 13.62 -7.27 -8.63
N THR A 111 13.39 -8.15 -9.60
CA THR A 111 12.07 -8.75 -9.86
C THR A 111 11.58 -9.57 -8.67
N PHE A 112 12.43 -10.36 -8.05
CA PHE A 112 12.09 -11.12 -6.85
C PHE A 112 11.67 -10.20 -5.70
N PHE A 113 12.41 -9.11 -5.48
CA PHE A 113 12.13 -8.14 -4.43
C PHE A 113 10.83 -7.37 -4.68
N ILE A 114 10.56 -6.96 -5.92
CA ILE A 114 9.30 -6.29 -6.29
C ILE A 114 8.11 -7.21 -6.05
N LEU A 115 8.17 -8.47 -6.47
CA LEU A 115 7.10 -9.45 -6.26
C LEU A 115 6.88 -9.74 -4.76
N GLN A 116 7.93 -9.72 -3.95
CA GLN A 116 7.82 -9.86 -2.49
C GLN A 116 7.15 -8.64 -1.83
N LEU A 117 7.34 -7.44 -2.37
CA LEU A 117 6.73 -6.21 -1.85
C LEU A 117 5.27 -6.05 -2.27
N MET A 118 4.86 -6.60 -3.40
CA MET A 118 3.53 -6.43 -3.99
C MET A 118 2.36 -6.75 -3.04
N PRO A 119 2.37 -7.86 -2.28
CA PRO A 119 1.32 -8.14 -1.30
C PRO A 119 1.24 -7.10 -0.19
N ASN A 120 2.40 -6.56 0.26
CA ASN A 120 2.44 -5.53 1.29
C ASN A 120 1.84 -4.20 0.80
N ILE A 121 2.07 -3.85 -0.46
CA ILE A 121 1.47 -2.67 -1.10
C ILE A 121 -0.05 -2.83 -1.17
N ASN A 122 -0.53 -4.01 -1.58
CA ASN A 122 -1.95 -4.31 -1.63
C ASN A 122 -2.62 -4.26 -0.26
N ILE A 123 -1.93 -4.72 0.81
CA ILE A 123 -2.43 -4.59 2.19
C ILE A 123 -2.57 -3.11 2.58
N LYS A 124 -1.57 -2.29 2.29
CA LYS A 124 -1.62 -0.85 2.60
C LYS A 124 -2.76 -0.16 1.85
N ASN A 125 -2.91 -0.46 0.55
CA ASN A 125 -3.99 0.10 -0.26
C ASN A 125 -5.37 -0.34 0.26
N ARG A 126 -5.53 -1.61 0.62
CA ARG A 126 -6.76 -2.12 1.21
C ARG A 126 -7.04 -1.49 2.57
N SER A 127 -6.03 -1.38 3.43
CA SER A 127 -6.17 -0.72 4.73
C SER A 127 -6.60 0.74 4.58
N ALA A 128 -6.03 1.47 3.63
CA ALA A 128 -6.41 2.86 3.35
C ALA A 128 -7.88 2.97 2.90
N LYS A 129 -8.33 2.09 1.99
CA LYS A 129 -9.72 2.04 1.55
C LYS A 129 -10.68 1.73 2.69
N LEU A 130 -10.38 0.71 3.51
CA LEU A 130 -11.20 0.38 4.68
C LEU A 130 -11.33 1.57 5.64
N ILE A 131 -10.23 2.28 5.93
CA ILE A 131 -10.25 3.47 6.80
C ILE A 131 -11.12 4.59 6.19
N GLU A 132 -11.10 4.75 4.88
CA GLU A 132 -11.92 5.75 4.17
C GLU A 132 -13.41 5.39 4.24
N GLU A 133 -13.75 4.10 4.09
CA GLU A 133 -15.13 3.59 4.07
C GLU A 133 -15.78 3.51 5.47
N ILE A 134 -14.99 3.27 6.55
CA ILE A 134 -15.48 3.07 7.92
C ILE A 134 -16.50 4.14 8.37
N PRO A 135 -16.27 5.46 8.26
CA PRO A 135 -17.21 6.46 8.79
C PRO A 135 -18.60 6.38 8.15
N HIS A 136 -18.65 6.04 6.86
CA HIS A 136 -19.90 5.84 6.14
C HIS A 136 -20.64 4.59 6.65
N PHE A 137 -19.95 3.46 6.70
CA PHE A 137 -20.54 2.19 7.10
C PHE A 137 -20.90 2.13 8.58
N ILE A 138 -20.16 2.77 9.48
CA ILE A 138 -20.54 2.86 10.90
C ILE A 138 -21.88 3.59 11.04
N GLY A 139 -22.08 4.71 10.32
CA GLY A 139 -23.36 5.41 10.32
C GLY A 139 -24.51 4.53 9.81
N TYR A 140 -24.28 3.78 8.76
CA TYR A 140 -25.23 2.82 8.21
C TYR A 140 -25.54 1.68 9.19
N MET A 141 -24.49 1.06 9.78
CA MET A 141 -24.64 0.04 10.82
C MET A 141 -25.42 0.54 12.03
N ALA A 142 -25.15 1.78 12.48
CA ALA A 142 -25.89 2.40 13.58
C ALA A 142 -27.39 2.57 13.27
N THR A 143 -27.70 2.94 12.02
CA THR A 143 -29.10 3.08 11.55
C THR A 143 -29.79 1.73 11.54
N LEU A 144 -29.15 0.69 10.99
CA LEU A 144 -29.69 -0.67 10.97
C LEU A 144 -29.85 -1.26 12.38
N ALA A 145 -28.89 -1.01 13.28
CA ALA A 145 -28.97 -1.42 14.68
C ALA A 145 -30.13 -0.69 15.42
N THR A 146 -30.39 0.59 15.07
CA THR A 146 -31.52 1.35 15.61
C THR A 146 -32.85 0.77 15.16
N SER A 147 -32.94 0.17 13.97
CA SER A 147 -34.11 -0.53 13.46
C SER A 147 -34.31 -1.93 14.09
N GLY A 148 -33.45 -2.31 15.05
CA GLY A 148 -33.54 -3.57 15.77
C GLY A 148 -32.94 -4.79 15.04
N LEU A 149 -32.17 -4.58 13.96
CA LEU A 149 -31.53 -5.69 13.30
C LEU A 149 -30.41 -6.27 14.18
N SER A 150 -30.30 -7.60 14.16
CA SER A 150 -29.17 -8.32 14.76
C SER A 150 -27.88 -8.03 13.96
N LEU A 151 -26.70 -8.29 14.56
CA LEU A 151 -25.42 -8.12 13.88
C LEU A 151 -25.34 -8.92 12.57
N GLU A 152 -25.91 -10.12 12.53
CA GLU A 152 -26.03 -10.91 11.30
C GLU A 152 -26.89 -10.22 10.24
N GLY A 153 -28.06 -9.68 10.65
CA GLY A 153 -28.96 -8.93 9.78
C GLY A 153 -28.29 -7.67 9.20
N ILE A 154 -27.47 -6.99 10.00
CA ILE A 154 -26.68 -5.82 9.57
C ILE A 154 -25.70 -6.23 8.46
N PHE A 155 -24.92 -7.30 8.66
CA PHE A 155 -24.00 -7.76 7.62
C PHE A 155 -24.71 -8.26 6.36
N LYS A 156 -25.87 -8.90 6.49
CA LYS A 156 -26.70 -9.29 5.33
C LYS A 156 -27.21 -8.07 4.57
N ALA A 157 -27.63 -7.03 5.26
CA ALA A 157 -28.06 -5.78 4.63
C ALA A 157 -26.91 -5.12 3.85
N ILE A 158 -25.72 -5.01 4.47
CA ILE A 158 -24.54 -4.46 3.82
C ILE A 158 -24.10 -5.31 2.62
N ALA A 159 -24.18 -6.64 2.74
CA ALA A 159 -23.82 -7.56 1.65
C ALA A 159 -24.71 -7.42 0.41
N ASN A 160 -25.93 -6.91 0.57
CA ASN A 160 -26.88 -6.67 -0.53
C ASN A 160 -26.64 -5.32 -1.24
N GLU A 161 -25.75 -4.47 -0.74
CA GLU A 161 -25.37 -3.25 -1.44
C GLU A 161 -24.68 -3.58 -2.75
N ASP A 162 -25.06 -2.87 -3.82
CA ASP A 162 -24.52 -3.06 -5.16
C ASP A 162 -23.29 -2.15 -5.39
N THR A 163 -22.35 -2.20 -4.47
CA THR A 163 -21.09 -1.46 -4.55
C THR A 163 -19.90 -2.39 -4.47
N GLU A 164 -18.78 -1.95 -5.04
CA GLU A 164 -17.52 -2.71 -5.00
C GLU A 164 -16.61 -2.33 -3.81
N GLU A 165 -17.16 -1.71 -2.79
CA GLU A 165 -16.43 -1.29 -1.61
C GLU A 165 -15.88 -2.48 -0.82
N GLU A 166 -14.78 -2.26 -0.10
CA GLU A 166 -14.07 -3.33 0.61
C GLU A 166 -14.91 -3.89 1.77
N ILE A 167 -15.67 -3.02 2.47
CA ILE A 167 -16.55 -3.42 3.57
C ILE A 167 -17.72 -4.27 3.05
N VAL A 168 -18.29 -3.93 1.90
CA VAL A 168 -19.36 -4.73 1.26
C VAL A 168 -18.82 -6.11 0.86
N ARG A 169 -17.61 -6.19 0.32
CA ARG A 169 -16.96 -7.47 0.01
C ARG A 169 -16.69 -8.30 1.26
N ASP A 170 -16.35 -7.66 2.38
CA ASP A 170 -16.17 -8.33 3.66
C ASP A 170 -17.50 -8.82 4.23
N ALA A 171 -18.58 -8.03 4.11
CA ALA A 171 -19.94 -8.43 4.48
C ALA A 171 -20.42 -9.63 3.64
N LYS A 172 -20.21 -9.61 2.32
CA LYS A 172 -20.47 -10.75 1.42
C LYS A 172 -19.70 -12.01 1.85
N PHE A 173 -18.46 -11.86 2.32
CA PHE A 173 -17.66 -12.97 2.83
C PHE A 173 -18.27 -13.56 4.12
N ILE A 174 -18.67 -12.72 5.09
CA ILE A 174 -19.32 -13.17 6.34
C ILE A 174 -20.63 -13.90 6.00
N THR A 175 -21.51 -13.27 5.22
CA THR A 175 -22.82 -13.82 4.85
C THR A 175 -22.69 -15.17 4.15
N ARG A 176 -21.74 -15.29 3.21
CA ARG A 176 -21.47 -16.58 2.55
C ARG A 176 -20.99 -17.65 3.53
N ASN A 177 -20.14 -17.30 4.49
CA ASN A 177 -19.66 -18.27 5.48
C ASN A 177 -20.78 -18.75 6.42
N ILE A 178 -21.73 -17.88 6.74
CA ILE A 178 -22.90 -18.23 7.54
C ILE A 178 -23.88 -19.07 6.71
N ASP A 179 -24.34 -18.54 5.56
CA ASP A 179 -25.45 -19.12 4.81
C ASP A 179 -25.06 -20.40 4.02
N VAL A 180 -23.81 -20.45 3.50
CA VAL A 180 -23.36 -21.57 2.67
C VAL A 180 -22.53 -22.58 3.44
N MET A 181 -21.66 -22.11 4.37
CA MET A 181 -20.77 -23.00 5.13
C MET A 181 -21.33 -23.38 6.51
N GLY A 182 -22.46 -22.79 6.94
CA GLY A 182 -23.10 -23.06 8.23
C GLY A 182 -22.24 -22.61 9.42
N MET A 183 -21.38 -21.64 9.24
CA MET A 183 -20.55 -21.11 10.33
C MET A 183 -21.37 -20.24 11.26
N ASP A 184 -21.05 -20.31 12.57
CA ASP A 184 -21.55 -19.33 13.53
C ASP A 184 -21.04 -17.93 13.21
N LEU A 185 -21.84 -16.90 13.48
CA LEU A 185 -21.54 -15.50 13.23
C LEU A 185 -20.18 -15.06 13.81
N VAL A 186 -19.94 -15.40 15.09
CA VAL A 186 -18.69 -15.02 15.77
C VAL A 186 -17.48 -15.66 15.11
N THR A 187 -17.61 -16.92 14.71
CA THR A 187 -16.57 -17.66 14.00
C THR A 187 -16.29 -17.06 12.62
N ALA A 188 -17.35 -16.68 11.88
CA ALA A 188 -17.24 -16.07 10.57
C ALA A 188 -16.53 -14.70 10.62
N ILE A 189 -16.90 -13.86 11.61
CA ILE A 189 -16.27 -12.56 11.81
C ILE A 189 -14.80 -12.72 12.28
N ASN A 190 -14.52 -13.65 13.19
CA ASN A 190 -13.14 -13.94 13.61
C ASN A 190 -12.25 -14.44 12.46
N ASP A 191 -12.79 -15.22 11.52
CA ASP A 191 -12.04 -15.62 10.31
C ASP A 191 -11.77 -14.41 9.41
N LEU A 192 -12.72 -13.48 9.29
CA LEU A 192 -12.51 -12.23 8.58
C LEU A 192 -11.43 -11.37 9.24
N ILE A 193 -11.45 -11.18 10.56
CA ILE A 193 -10.47 -10.39 11.31
C ILE A 193 -9.05 -10.89 11.05
N LYS A 194 -8.83 -12.21 11.03
CA LYS A 194 -7.51 -12.81 10.72
C LYS A 194 -7.02 -12.47 9.30
N ARG A 195 -7.95 -12.19 8.37
CA ARG A 195 -7.69 -11.84 6.97
C ARG A 195 -7.74 -10.34 6.70
N THR A 196 -8.09 -9.55 7.71
CA THR A 196 -8.15 -8.10 7.62
C THR A 196 -6.81 -7.50 8.05
N PRO A 197 -6.31 -6.43 7.40
CA PRO A 197 -5.20 -5.67 7.93
C PRO A 197 -5.54 -5.16 9.33
N SER A 198 -4.57 -5.20 10.25
CA SER A 198 -4.74 -4.61 11.59
C SER A 198 -5.03 -3.11 11.47
N GLY A 199 -5.96 -2.61 12.26
CA GLY A 199 -6.35 -1.20 12.27
C GLY A 199 -7.80 -0.99 12.69
N PRO A 200 -8.33 0.22 12.52
CA PRO A 200 -9.66 0.61 13.03
C PRO A 200 -10.80 -0.32 12.63
N TYR A 201 -10.72 -0.91 11.43
CA TYR A 201 -11.76 -1.84 10.97
C TYR A 201 -11.75 -3.18 11.72
N SER A 202 -10.58 -3.74 12.00
CA SER A 202 -10.49 -4.97 12.81
C SER A 202 -10.96 -4.72 14.24
N GLU A 203 -10.63 -3.56 14.81
CA GLU A 203 -11.08 -3.14 16.15
C GLU A 203 -12.60 -2.96 16.21
N LEU A 204 -13.19 -2.37 15.16
CA LEU A 204 -14.65 -2.26 15.01
C LEU A 204 -15.33 -3.62 15.02
N LEU A 205 -14.80 -4.60 14.27
CA LEU A 205 -15.36 -5.94 14.21
C LEU A 205 -15.21 -6.68 15.55
N GLU A 206 -14.05 -6.59 16.19
CA GLU A 206 -13.79 -7.18 17.51
C GLU A 206 -14.73 -6.60 18.57
N GLY A 207 -14.89 -5.29 18.61
CA GLY A 207 -15.78 -4.63 19.54
C GLY A 207 -17.25 -4.98 19.30
N ALA A 208 -17.68 -5.15 18.04
CA ALA A 208 -19.03 -5.61 17.73
C ALA A 208 -19.27 -7.04 18.24
N ILE A 209 -18.30 -7.96 18.08
CA ILE A 209 -18.39 -9.32 18.64
C ILE A 209 -18.51 -9.27 20.15
N ILE A 210 -17.64 -8.53 20.83
CA ILE A 210 -17.64 -8.41 22.31
C ILE A 210 -18.98 -7.84 22.78
N THR A 211 -19.52 -6.85 22.12
CA THR A 211 -20.83 -6.25 22.44
C THR A 211 -21.96 -7.29 22.34
N VAL A 212 -21.99 -8.10 21.27
CA VAL A 212 -22.98 -9.15 21.11
C VAL A 212 -22.83 -10.24 22.17
N GLN A 213 -21.61 -10.71 22.42
CA GLN A 213 -21.33 -11.77 23.40
C GLN A 213 -21.65 -11.36 24.84
N SER A 214 -21.46 -10.07 25.16
CA SER A 214 -21.82 -9.53 26.49
C SER A 214 -23.30 -9.16 26.63
N GLY A 215 -24.11 -9.34 25.59
CA GLY A 215 -25.51 -8.91 25.58
C GLY A 215 -25.71 -7.39 25.56
N GLY A 216 -24.67 -6.65 25.14
CA GLY A 216 -24.67 -5.20 25.06
C GLY A 216 -25.50 -4.64 23.90
N ASN A 217 -25.68 -3.31 23.91
CA ASN A 217 -26.49 -2.60 22.91
C ASN A 217 -25.63 -2.22 21.70
N LEU A 218 -25.81 -2.91 20.58
CA LEU A 218 -25.11 -2.65 19.30
C LEU A 218 -25.31 -1.23 18.79
N LYS A 219 -26.52 -0.67 18.96
CA LYS A 219 -26.82 0.71 18.57
C LYS A 219 -25.92 1.70 19.29
N GLU A 220 -25.81 1.58 20.61
CA GLU A 220 -24.95 2.46 21.42
C GLU A 220 -23.47 2.28 21.05
N TYR A 221 -23.03 1.05 20.83
CA TYR A 221 -21.68 0.74 20.38
C TYR A 221 -21.34 1.43 19.04
N PHE A 222 -22.18 1.27 18.00
CA PHE A 222 -21.91 1.88 16.70
C PHE A 222 -22.01 3.41 16.73
N ILE A 223 -22.95 3.98 17.49
CA ILE A 223 -23.04 5.44 17.64
C ILE A 223 -21.79 5.99 18.35
N ALA A 224 -21.34 5.35 19.42
CA ALA A 224 -20.15 5.79 20.17
C ALA A 224 -18.89 5.69 19.31
N THR A 225 -18.68 4.54 18.64
CA THR A 225 -17.54 4.30 17.75
C THR A 225 -17.58 5.27 16.55
N GLY A 226 -18.74 5.53 15.98
CA GLY A 226 -18.92 6.47 14.87
C GLY A 226 -18.54 7.91 15.26
N LYS A 227 -18.88 8.35 16.48
CA LYS A 227 -18.44 9.66 16.99
C LYS A 227 -16.94 9.74 17.10
N VAL A 228 -16.28 8.72 17.65
CA VAL A 228 -14.81 8.67 17.77
C VAL A 228 -14.16 8.75 16.40
N GLN A 229 -14.59 7.94 15.45
CA GLN A 229 -14.03 7.93 14.08
C GLN A 229 -14.24 9.26 13.34
N LEU A 230 -15.40 9.89 13.54
CA LEU A 230 -15.68 11.21 12.97
C LEU A 230 -14.76 12.30 13.56
N GLU A 231 -14.54 12.28 14.87
CA GLU A 231 -13.63 13.22 15.53
C GLU A 231 -12.17 13.00 15.10
N GLU A 232 -11.73 11.76 14.98
CA GLU A 232 -10.40 11.42 14.43
C GLU A 232 -10.23 11.95 13.00
N LYS A 233 -11.24 11.76 12.13
CA LYS A 233 -11.22 12.30 10.76
C LYS A 233 -11.18 13.83 10.76
N LYS A 234 -11.95 14.50 11.61
CA LYS A 234 -11.91 15.95 11.75
C LYS A 234 -10.55 16.43 12.23
N MET A 235 -9.94 15.77 13.22
CA MET A 235 -8.59 16.12 13.72
C MET A 235 -7.54 15.94 12.62
N ALA A 236 -7.61 14.86 11.85
CA ALA A 236 -6.71 14.63 10.71
C ALA A 236 -6.83 15.74 9.65
N LEU A 237 -8.06 16.14 9.31
CA LEU A 237 -8.30 17.24 8.38
C LEU A 237 -7.78 18.58 8.93
N ARG A 238 -8.02 18.90 10.21
CA ARG A 238 -7.49 20.11 10.86
C ARG A 238 -5.96 20.13 10.80
N LYS A 239 -5.31 19.04 11.18
CA LYS A 239 -3.85 18.92 11.12
C LYS A 239 -3.31 19.12 9.70
N SER A 240 -3.99 18.60 8.70
CA SER A 240 -3.62 18.82 7.29
C SER A 240 -3.76 20.30 6.90
N THR A 241 -4.85 20.96 7.31
CA THR A 241 -5.08 22.39 7.03
C THR A 241 -4.04 23.27 7.74
N GLU A 242 -3.72 22.97 9.00
CA GLU A 242 -2.67 23.68 9.76
C GLU A 242 -1.30 23.51 9.10
N SER A 243 -0.97 22.29 8.66
CA SER A 243 0.27 22.02 7.94
C SER A 243 0.37 22.81 6.63
N LEU A 244 -0.74 22.90 5.86
CA LEU A 244 -0.80 23.73 4.66
C LEU A 244 -0.64 25.22 4.98
N GLY A 245 -1.19 25.69 6.10
CA GLY A 245 -1.01 27.07 6.58
C GLY A 245 0.45 27.39 6.84
N ILE A 246 1.16 26.54 7.57
CA ILE A 246 2.61 26.68 7.83
C ILE A 246 3.40 26.67 6.51
N MET A 247 3.05 25.82 5.55
CA MET A 247 3.71 25.80 4.25
C MET A 247 3.47 27.07 3.45
N ALA A 248 2.26 27.64 3.51
CA ALA A 248 1.95 28.93 2.87
C ALA A 248 2.75 30.08 3.50
N GLU A 249 2.96 30.06 4.81
CA GLU A 249 3.81 31.03 5.49
C GLU A 249 5.28 30.89 5.07
N LEU A 250 5.81 29.69 5.05
CA LEU A 250 7.17 29.41 4.56
C LEU A 250 7.34 29.83 3.10
N TYR A 251 6.34 29.56 2.25
CA TYR A 251 6.32 30.03 0.87
C TYR A 251 6.45 31.55 0.78
N THR A 252 5.65 32.27 1.56
CA THR A 252 5.68 33.73 1.59
C THR A 252 7.02 34.29 2.05
N ILE A 253 7.59 33.73 3.11
CA ILE A 253 8.88 34.17 3.64
C ILE A 253 10.00 33.87 2.62
N LEU A 254 10.06 32.67 2.08
CA LEU A 254 11.17 32.21 1.24
C LEU A 254 11.13 32.78 -0.18
N LEU A 255 9.93 32.91 -0.79
CA LEU A 255 9.81 33.38 -2.16
C LEU A 255 9.54 34.90 -2.30
N ILE A 256 9.01 35.55 -1.30
CA ILE A 256 8.65 36.96 -1.36
C ILE A 256 9.57 37.80 -0.47
N VAL A 257 9.58 37.52 0.83
CA VAL A 257 10.30 38.37 1.81
C VAL A 257 11.81 38.24 1.63
N PHE A 258 12.35 37.04 1.54
CA PHE A 258 13.78 36.83 1.43
C PHE A 258 14.40 37.41 0.13
N PRO A 259 13.86 37.16 -1.07
CA PRO A 259 14.39 37.78 -2.30
C PRO A 259 14.25 39.30 -2.30
N LEU A 260 13.14 39.84 -1.77
CA LEU A 260 12.94 41.27 -1.69
C LEU A 260 14.03 41.95 -0.79
N LEU A 261 14.29 41.41 0.38
CA LEU A 261 15.34 41.89 1.27
C LEU A 261 16.72 41.74 0.64
N ALA A 262 17.00 40.64 0.00
CA ALA A 262 18.27 40.39 -0.64
C ALA A 262 18.51 41.33 -1.84
N ILE A 263 17.50 41.61 -2.67
CA ILE A 263 17.61 42.60 -3.76
C ILE A 263 17.87 44.00 -3.20
N ILE A 264 17.19 44.41 -2.12
CA ILE A 264 17.42 45.68 -1.46
C ILE A 264 18.86 45.78 -0.95
N MET A 265 19.36 44.75 -0.25
CA MET A 265 20.73 44.67 0.24
C MET A 265 21.76 44.75 -0.91
N LEU A 266 21.58 43.96 -1.97
CA LEU A 266 22.46 43.99 -3.13
C LEU A 266 22.41 45.34 -3.85
N SER A 267 21.25 46.01 -3.91
CA SER A 267 21.15 47.36 -4.50
C SER A 267 21.90 48.39 -3.73
N ILE A 268 21.84 48.37 -2.38
CA ILE A 268 22.61 49.25 -1.52
C ILE A 268 24.12 48.99 -1.69
N MET A 269 24.53 47.73 -1.72
CA MET A 269 25.92 47.33 -1.96
C MET A 269 26.46 47.78 -3.32
N ALA A 270 25.62 47.73 -4.36
CA ALA A 270 26.00 48.19 -5.71
C ALA A 270 26.36 49.68 -5.77
N ILE A 271 25.77 50.48 -4.89
CA ILE A 271 26.11 51.93 -4.79
C ILE A 271 27.50 52.11 -4.16
N MET A 272 27.90 51.22 -3.23
CA MET A 272 29.15 51.31 -2.52
C MET A 272 30.32 50.64 -3.26
N SER A 273 30.06 49.51 -3.90
CA SER A 273 31.04 48.73 -4.66
C SER A 273 30.34 47.94 -5.76
N PRO A 274 30.70 48.11 -7.05
CA PRO A 274 30.05 47.44 -8.16
C PRO A 274 30.35 45.94 -8.29
N SER A 275 31.31 45.43 -7.51
CA SER A 275 31.66 43.99 -7.53
C SER A 275 31.77 43.43 -6.09
N LEU A 276 31.25 42.22 -5.91
CA LEU A 276 31.38 41.45 -4.67
C LEU A 276 32.13 40.13 -4.97
N ALA A 277 33.31 39.95 -4.35
CA ALA A 277 34.11 38.74 -4.51
C ALA A 277 34.45 38.37 -5.98
N GLY A 278 34.56 39.36 -6.86
CA GLY A 278 34.86 39.14 -8.29
C GLY A 278 33.62 38.93 -9.17
N PHE A 279 32.44 38.89 -8.61
CA PHE A 279 31.18 38.84 -9.36
C PHE A 279 30.55 40.23 -9.47
N ASP A 280 30.02 40.51 -10.67
CA ASP A 280 29.21 41.72 -10.89
C ASP A 280 27.89 41.60 -10.15
N LEU A 281 27.53 42.58 -9.31
CA LEU A 281 26.32 42.57 -8.53
C LEU A 281 25.05 42.47 -9.38
N MET A 282 25.07 43.04 -10.60
CA MET A 282 23.94 42.94 -11.52
C MET A 282 23.69 41.50 -11.98
N THR A 283 24.77 40.75 -12.19
CA THR A 283 24.71 39.32 -12.53
C THR A 283 24.15 38.51 -11.33
N LEU A 284 24.54 38.86 -10.12
CA LEU A 284 24.05 38.19 -8.90
C LEU A 284 22.55 38.44 -8.69
N MET A 285 22.06 39.66 -8.92
CA MET A 285 20.64 40.02 -8.83
C MET A 285 19.82 39.25 -9.89
N ASN A 286 20.31 39.16 -11.12
CA ASN A 286 19.66 38.40 -12.19
C ASN A 286 19.61 36.90 -11.89
N LEU A 287 20.71 36.32 -11.39
CA LEU A 287 20.78 34.91 -10.99
C LEU A 287 19.77 34.60 -9.88
N MET A 288 19.68 35.49 -8.90
CA MET A 288 18.74 35.34 -7.79
C MET A 288 17.29 35.37 -8.27
N THR A 289 16.94 36.35 -9.13
CA THR A 289 15.56 36.55 -9.58
C THR A 289 15.12 35.46 -10.58
N TYR A 290 15.95 35.12 -11.57
CA TYR A 290 15.55 34.23 -12.67
C TYR A 290 15.87 32.76 -12.43
N VAL A 291 16.77 32.41 -11.51
CA VAL A 291 17.15 31.03 -11.24
C VAL A 291 16.73 30.59 -9.85
N MET A 292 17.11 31.33 -8.82
CA MET A 292 16.92 30.90 -7.43
C MET A 292 15.44 30.92 -7.04
N VAL A 293 14.72 32.02 -7.34
CA VAL A 293 13.29 32.14 -7.00
C VAL A 293 12.43 31.09 -7.68
N PRO A 294 12.51 30.84 -9.03
CA PRO A 294 11.74 29.78 -9.66
C PRO A 294 12.12 28.37 -9.17
N PHE A 295 13.40 28.11 -8.89
CA PHE A 295 13.87 26.83 -8.39
C PHE A 295 13.28 26.48 -7.01
N PHE A 296 13.36 27.41 -6.06
CA PHE A 296 12.75 27.20 -4.76
C PHE A 296 11.22 27.16 -4.82
N GLY A 297 10.62 27.96 -5.73
CA GLY A 297 9.19 27.93 -5.98
C GLY A 297 8.71 26.56 -6.43
N PHE A 298 9.42 25.94 -7.37
CA PHE A 298 9.10 24.60 -7.85
C PHE A 298 9.22 23.54 -6.77
N ILE A 299 10.30 23.58 -5.95
CA ILE A 299 10.49 22.65 -4.83
C ILE A 299 9.37 22.76 -3.82
N LEU A 300 9.00 23.99 -3.43
CA LEU A 300 7.93 24.21 -2.44
C LEU A 300 6.57 23.79 -2.97
N LEU A 301 6.25 24.06 -4.25
CA LEU A 301 5.01 23.57 -4.87
C LEU A 301 4.94 22.04 -4.88
N PHE A 302 6.05 21.37 -5.20
CA PHE A 302 6.12 19.92 -5.17
C PHE A 302 5.93 19.35 -3.75
N MET A 303 6.52 20.01 -2.74
CA MET A 303 6.30 19.65 -1.33
C MET A 303 4.85 19.84 -0.92
N MET A 304 4.20 20.94 -1.31
CA MET A 304 2.80 21.21 -1.00
C MET A 304 1.88 20.16 -1.64
N ASP A 305 2.12 19.78 -2.90
CA ASP A 305 1.33 18.71 -3.58
C ASP A 305 1.43 17.37 -2.85
N SER A 306 2.60 17.06 -2.29
CA SER A 306 2.81 15.81 -1.55
C SER A 306 2.10 15.77 -0.18
N MET A 307 1.75 16.92 0.40
CA MET A 307 1.08 17.05 1.69
C MET A 307 -0.45 17.10 1.59
N VAL A 308 -0.98 17.39 0.41
CA VAL A 308 -2.44 17.34 0.18
C VAL A 308 -2.90 15.89 0.24
N PRO A 309 -3.82 15.53 1.13
CA PRO A 309 -4.37 14.19 1.16
C PRO A 309 -5.08 13.91 -0.17
N LYS A 310 -4.55 12.97 -0.92
CA LYS A 310 -5.20 12.50 -2.16
C LYS A 310 -6.54 11.86 -1.77
N ARG A 311 -7.61 12.41 -2.34
CA ARG A 311 -8.98 11.87 -2.22
C ARG A 311 -9.08 10.52 -2.91
#